data_962f294b54a4ad146a13c278d340ba9b
#
_entry.id   962f294b54a4ad146a13c278d340ba9b
#
_cell.length_a   1.000
_cell.length_b   1.000
_cell.length_c   1.000
_cell.angle_alpha   90.00
_cell.angle_beta   90.00
_cell.angle_gamma   90.00
#
_symmetry.space_group_name_H-M   'P 1'
#
loop_
_entity.id
_entity.type
_entity.pdbx_description
1 polymer ?
#
loop_
_entity_poly.entity_id
_entity_poly.type
_entity_poly.pdbx_seq_one_letter_code
_entity_poly.pdbx_strand_id
1 'polypeptide(L)'
;MNPILIIAGTNRPSSNAARIATVIQSTYHRRGTAAEVYSLAEMPASVFSPGAYAAKPPEWIEVQDRVVRSAGLHVVVPEYNGSFPGVLKHFIDMLKFPESFERKPVAFVGEAAGQWGALRAVEQPEG
;
A
#
# COMPACT_ATOMS: atom_id res chain seq x y z
N MET A 1 -0.91 -12.43 -16.99
CA MET A 1 0.21 -11.88 -16.17
C MET A 1 -0.36 -11.17 -14.96
N ASN A 2 0.20 -11.40 -13.80
CA ASN A 2 -0.22 -10.73 -12.59
C ASN A 2 0.22 -9.25 -12.60
N PRO A 3 -0.63 -8.31 -12.19
CA PRO A 3 -0.28 -6.90 -12.23
C PRO A 3 0.66 -6.49 -11.09
N ILE A 4 1.33 -5.36 -11.27
CA ILE A 4 1.91 -4.61 -10.15
C ILE A 4 0.75 -4.02 -9.36
N LEU A 5 0.81 -4.13 -8.04
CA LEU A 5 -0.19 -3.49 -7.18
C LEU A 5 0.42 -2.23 -6.56
N ILE A 6 -0.18 -1.10 -6.87
CA ILE A 6 0.24 0.21 -6.38
C ILE A 6 -0.63 0.54 -5.17
N ILE A 7 -0.01 0.75 -4.02
CA ILE A 7 -0.72 1.06 -2.77
C ILE A 7 -0.63 2.56 -2.52
N ALA A 8 -1.78 3.23 -2.47
CA ALA A 8 -1.83 4.61 -1.98
C ALA A 8 -1.89 4.55 -0.45
N GLY A 9 -0.80 4.88 0.21
CA GLY A 9 -0.50 4.53 1.60
C GLY A 9 -1.17 5.38 2.68
N THR A 10 -2.35 5.94 2.40
CA THR A 10 -3.16 6.67 3.39
C THR A 10 -4.64 6.45 3.13
N ASN A 11 -5.44 6.58 4.19
CA ASN A 11 -6.90 6.52 4.07
C ASN A 11 -7.57 7.90 3.96
N ARG A 12 -6.78 8.97 3.83
CA ARG A 12 -7.35 10.32 3.63
C ARG A 12 -8.00 10.40 2.25
N PRO A 13 -9.24 10.92 2.16
CA PRO A 13 -9.91 11.08 0.86
C PRO A 13 -9.18 12.10 0.00
N SER A 14 -9.19 11.88 -1.31
CA SER A 14 -8.58 12.79 -2.31
C SER A 14 -7.12 13.14 -1.98
N SER A 15 -6.35 12.16 -1.53
CA SER A 15 -4.98 12.38 -1.09
C SER A 15 -4.00 12.60 -2.25
N ASN A 16 -2.87 13.24 -1.95
CA ASN A 16 -1.77 13.35 -2.90
C ASN A 16 -1.20 11.96 -3.23
N ALA A 17 -1.17 11.07 -2.25
CA ALA A 17 -0.72 9.69 -2.47
C ALA A 17 -1.58 8.99 -3.52
N ALA A 18 -2.89 9.18 -3.51
CA ALA A 18 -3.79 8.62 -4.52
C ALA A 18 -3.52 9.20 -5.92
N ARG A 19 -3.24 10.49 -6.01
CA ARG A 19 -2.89 11.13 -7.30
C ARG A 19 -1.57 10.59 -7.84
N ILE A 20 -0.57 10.46 -6.99
CA ILE A 20 0.74 9.91 -7.35
C ILE A 20 0.57 8.46 -7.81
N ALA A 21 -0.22 7.66 -7.12
CA ALA A 21 -0.50 6.28 -7.50
C ALA A 21 -1.10 6.19 -8.91
N THR A 22 -2.00 7.09 -9.26
CA THR A 22 -2.59 7.17 -10.60
C THR A 22 -1.55 7.49 -11.67
N VAL A 23 -0.63 8.41 -11.39
CA VAL A 23 0.47 8.74 -12.31
C VAL A 23 1.40 7.54 -12.50
N ILE A 24 1.72 6.84 -11.41
CA ILE A 24 2.54 5.63 -11.47
C ILE A 24 1.86 4.56 -12.33
N GLN A 25 0.57 4.34 -12.13
CA GLN A 25 -0.22 3.40 -12.92
C GLN A 25 -0.14 3.72 -14.42
N SER A 26 -0.35 4.98 -14.77
CA SER A 26 -0.26 5.42 -16.17
C SER A 26 1.13 5.17 -16.75
N THR A 27 2.17 5.36 -15.96
CA THR A 27 3.55 5.13 -16.40
C THR A 27 3.80 3.65 -16.66
N TYR A 28 3.32 2.75 -15.79
CA TYR A 28 3.41 1.32 -16.04
C TYR A 28 2.67 0.94 -17.33
N HIS A 29 1.46 1.45 -17.51
CA HIS A 29 0.66 1.15 -18.71
C HIS A 29 1.36 1.59 -20.00
N ARG A 30 1.98 2.76 -19.99
CA ARG A 30 2.75 3.24 -21.16
C ARG A 30 3.95 2.34 -21.48
N ARG A 31 4.45 1.61 -20.50
CA ARG A 31 5.55 0.66 -20.68
C ARG A 31 5.07 -0.76 -20.96
N GLY A 32 3.76 -0.94 -21.16
CA GLY A 32 3.20 -2.25 -21.44
C GLY A 32 3.05 -3.18 -20.23
N THR A 33 3.12 -2.63 -19.01
CA THR A 33 3.01 -3.41 -17.78
C THR A 33 1.64 -3.19 -17.13
N ALA A 34 0.94 -4.28 -16.80
CA ALA A 34 -0.32 -4.20 -16.07
C ALA A 34 -0.09 -3.69 -14.65
N ALA A 35 -0.89 -2.75 -14.21
CA ALA A 35 -0.81 -2.19 -12.88
C ALA A 35 -2.19 -1.79 -12.37
N GLU A 36 -2.47 -2.07 -11.12
CA GLU A 36 -3.71 -1.72 -10.45
C GLU A 36 -3.41 -0.84 -9.25
N VAL A 37 -4.32 0.05 -8.89
CA VAL A 37 -4.21 0.89 -7.69
C VAL A 37 -5.17 0.39 -6.62
N TYR A 38 -4.66 0.27 -5.40
CA TYR A 38 -5.48 0.09 -4.22
C TYR A 38 -5.18 1.21 -3.24
N SER A 39 -6.21 2.00 -2.90
CA SER A 39 -6.09 3.06 -1.90
C SER A 39 -6.48 2.51 -0.54
N LEU A 40 -5.72 2.85 0.50
CA LEU A 40 -6.08 2.48 1.88
C LEU A 40 -7.37 3.16 2.36
N ALA A 41 -7.87 4.16 1.62
CA ALA A 41 -9.21 4.70 1.83
C ALA A 41 -10.31 3.66 1.58
N GLU A 42 -10.00 2.60 0.82
CA GLU A 42 -10.92 1.51 0.50
C GLU A 42 -10.88 0.37 1.51
N MET A 43 -9.99 0.43 2.51
CA MET A 43 -9.89 -0.65 3.51
C MET A 43 -11.23 -0.83 4.23
N PRO A 44 -11.70 -2.08 4.36
CA PRO A 44 -12.93 -2.33 5.12
C PRO A 44 -12.76 -1.91 6.59
N ALA A 45 -13.73 -1.22 7.14
CA ALA A 45 -13.68 -0.79 8.54
C ALA A 45 -13.57 -1.97 9.51
N SER A 46 -14.07 -3.14 9.11
CA SER A 46 -14.05 -4.36 9.92
C SER A 46 -12.64 -4.83 10.29
N VAL A 47 -11.60 -4.49 9.51
CA VAL A 47 -10.23 -4.91 9.83
C VAL A 47 -9.63 -4.16 11.01
N PHE A 48 -10.27 -3.07 11.45
CA PHE A 48 -9.81 -2.31 12.62
C PHE A 48 -10.38 -2.88 13.93
N SER A 49 -11.30 -3.83 13.86
CA SER A 49 -11.81 -4.52 15.04
C SER A 49 -10.73 -5.45 15.60
N PRO A 50 -10.55 -5.50 16.94
CA PRO A 50 -9.56 -6.40 17.53
C PRO A 50 -9.75 -7.87 17.14
N GLY A 51 -10.97 -8.32 16.92
CA GLY A 51 -11.25 -9.69 16.49
C GLY A 51 -10.72 -10.04 15.10
N ALA A 52 -10.41 -9.04 14.27
CA ALA A 52 -9.92 -9.27 12.92
C ALA A 52 -8.52 -9.91 12.88
N TYR A 53 -7.74 -9.83 13.95
CA TYR A 53 -6.46 -10.53 14.03
C TYR A 53 -6.64 -12.05 14.00
N ALA A 54 -7.64 -12.55 14.72
CA ALA A 54 -7.90 -14.00 14.81
C ALA A 54 -8.76 -14.50 13.64
N ALA A 55 -9.69 -13.68 13.15
CA ALA A 55 -10.64 -14.07 12.10
C ALA A 55 -10.77 -12.91 11.09
N LYS A 56 -10.11 -13.05 9.95
CA LYS A 56 -10.13 -12.02 8.90
C LYS A 56 -11.52 -11.92 8.28
N PRO A 57 -12.08 -10.69 8.14
CA PRO A 57 -13.34 -10.51 7.43
C PRO A 57 -13.24 -10.96 5.96
N PRO A 58 -14.34 -11.47 5.37
CA PRO A 58 -14.32 -11.90 3.96
C PRO A 58 -13.88 -10.80 2.98
N GLU A 59 -14.31 -9.56 3.22
CA GLU A 59 -13.94 -8.41 2.38
C GLU A 59 -12.44 -8.10 2.45
N TRP A 60 -11.77 -8.45 3.54
CA TRP A 60 -10.31 -8.33 3.65
C TRP A 60 -9.59 -9.42 2.88
N ILE A 61 -10.11 -10.64 2.89
CA ILE A 61 -9.50 -11.77 2.18
C ILE A 61 -9.34 -11.44 0.69
N GLU A 62 -10.30 -10.75 0.10
CA GLU A 62 -10.23 -10.32 -1.29
C GLU A 62 -9.04 -9.37 -1.53
N VAL A 63 -8.84 -8.41 -0.64
CA VAL A 63 -7.70 -7.47 -0.70
C VAL A 63 -6.38 -8.22 -0.54
N GLN A 64 -6.31 -9.10 0.45
CA GLN A 64 -5.13 -9.93 0.71
C GLN A 64 -4.74 -10.77 -0.50
N ASP A 65 -5.72 -11.37 -1.19
CA ASP A 65 -5.47 -12.16 -2.38
C ASP A 65 -4.88 -11.31 -3.51
N ARG A 66 -5.31 -10.07 -3.65
CA ARG A 66 -4.72 -9.13 -4.62
C ARG A 66 -3.24 -8.89 -4.32
N VAL A 67 -2.87 -8.73 -3.06
CA VAL A 67 -1.47 -8.57 -2.65
C VAL A 67 -0.68 -9.84 -2.95
N VAL A 68 -1.17 -10.98 -2.52
CA VAL A 68 -0.47 -12.27 -2.67
C VAL A 68 -0.19 -12.57 -4.14
N ARG A 69 -1.16 -12.38 -5.02
CA ARG A 69 -1.01 -12.71 -6.45
C ARG A 69 -0.31 -11.63 -7.28
N SER A 70 -0.08 -10.43 -6.73
CA SER A 70 0.57 -9.36 -7.48
C SER A 70 2.01 -9.73 -7.87
N ALA A 71 2.48 -9.19 -9.00
CA ALA A 71 3.85 -9.41 -9.44
C ALA A 71 4.86 -8.59 -8.64
N GLY A 72 4.40 -7.55 -7.98
CA GLY A 72 5.21 -6.68 -7.14
C GLY A 72 4.34 -5.61 -6.50
N LEU A 73 4.89 -4.91 -5.52
CA LEU A 73 4.20 -3.83 -4.83
C LEU A 73 4.92 -2.52 -5.06
N HIS A 74 4.17 -1.46 -5.30
CA HIS A 74 4.70 -0.11 -5.41
C HIS A 74 3.94 0.75 -4.41
N VAL A 75 4.57 1.09 -3.29
CA VAL A 75 3.90 1.73 -2.16
C VAL A 75 4.21 3.22 -2.16
N VAL A 76 3.15 4.04 -2.20
CA VAL A 76 3.26 5.49 -2.08
C VAL A 76 3.07 5.84 -0.61
N VAL A 77 4.08 6.42 0.02
CA VAL A 77 4.14 6.64 1.47
C VAL A 77 4.14 8.13 1.78
N PRO A 78 3.01 8.70 2.23
CA PRO A 78 3.03 10.07 2.74
C PRO A 78 3.67 10.11 4.12
N GLU A 79 4.23 11.26 4.48
CA GLU A 79 4.82 11.45 5.81
C GLU A 79 3.80 12.07 6.74
N TYR A 80 3.54 11.39 7.87
CA TYR A 80 2.68 11.86 8.94
C TYR A 80 3.50 11.88 10.22
N ASN A 81 3.75 13.09 10.75
CA ASN A 81 4.50 13.26 12.00
C ASN A 81 5.88 12.57 11.98
N GLY A 82 6.61 12.72 10.88
CA GLY A 82 7.96 12.16 10.74
C GLY A 82 8.02 10.66 10.48
N SER A 83 6.90 10.05 10.14
CA SER A 83 6.81 8.60 9.90
C SER A 83 5.79 8.30 8.81
N PHE A 84 5.56 7.02 8.55
CA PHE A 84 4.49 6.60 7.65
C PHE A 84 3.14 6.60 8.39
N PRO A 85 2.01 6.67 7.65
CA PRO A 85 0.69 6.68 8.29
C PRO A 85 0.40 5.39 9.07
N GLY A 86 -0.29 5.53 10.21
CA GLY A 86 -0.66 4.37 11.02
C GLY A 86 -1.52 3.35 10.27
N VAL A 87 -2.37 3.81 9.36
CA VAL A 87 -3.20 2.92 8.54
C VAL A 87 -2.35 2.02 7.63
N LEU A 88 -1.20 2.50 7.16
CA LEU A 88 -0.28 1.69 6.36
C LEU A 88 0.32 0.56 7.19
N LYS A 89 0.73 0.84 8.41
CA LYS A 89 1.22 -0.20 9.33
C LYS A 89 0.13 -1.23 9.61
N HIS A 90 -1.09 -0.78 9.84
CA HIS A 90 -2.22 -1.67 10.07
C HIS A 90 -2.50 -2.55 8.84
N PHE A 91 -2.44 -1.97 7.65
CA PHE A 91 -2.56 -2.73 6.39
C PHE A 91 -1.54 -3.85 6.33
N ILE A 92 -0.27 -3.54 6.61
CA ILE A 92 0.82 -4.52 6.60
C ILE A 92 0.58 -5.61 7.66
N ASP A 93 0.18 -5.21 8.86
CA ASP A 93 -0.02 -6.15 9.97
C ASP A 93 -1.19 -7.11 9.72
N MET A 94 -2.17 -6.72 8.92
CA MET A 94 -3.31 -7.58 8.57
C MET A 94 -3.02 -8.54 7.43
N LEU A 95 -1.94 -8.34 6.68
CA LEU A 95 -1.60 -9.19 5.56
C LEU A 95 -1.07 -10.55 6.01
N LYS A 96 -1.33 -11.56 5.22
CA LYS A 96 -0.86 -12.92 5.44
C LYS A 96 0.66 -12.98 5.33
N PHE A 97 1.32 -13.54 6.33
CA PHE A 97 2.77 -13.68 6.36
C PHE A 97 3.14 -15.18 6.33
N PRO A 98 4.13 -15.61 5.54
CA PRO A 98 5.04 -14.79 4.72
C PRO A 98 4.56 -14.55 3.28
N GLU A 99 3.43 -15.11 2.87
CA GLU A 99 3.01 -15.21 1.47
C GLU A 99 2.86 -13.86 0.77
N SER A 100 2.49 -12.81 1.51
CA SER A 100 2.28 -11.47 0.94
C SER A 100 3.58 -10.82 0.44
N PHE A 101 4.71 -11.15 1.06
CA PHE A 101 5.99 -10.50 0.78
C PHE A 101 7.07 -11.44 0.28
N GLU A 102 6.86 -12.75 0.36
CA GLU A 102 7.88 -13.73 -0.01
C GLU A 102 8.24 -13.60 -1.49
N ARG A 103 9.52 -13.35 -1.74
CA ARG A 103 10.08 -13.20 -3.10
C ARG A 103 9.36 -12.15 -3.95
N LYS A 104 8.82 -11.12 -3.30
CA LYS A 104 8.05 -10.09 -3.98
C LYS A 104 8.86 -8.79 -4.03
N PRO A 105 9.12 -8.24 -5.23
CA PRO A 105 9.75 -6.92 -5.35
C PRO A 105 8.84 -5.86 -4.76
N VAL A 106 9.42 -4.94 -3.99
CA VAL A 106 8.69 -3.82 -3.41
C VAL A 106 9.49 -2.54 -3.67
N ALA A 107 8.81 -1.52 -4.18
CA ALA A 107 9.36 -0.19 -4.35
C ALA A 107 8.56 0.81 -3.50
N PHE A 108 9.24 1.83 -3.00
CA PHE A 108 8.61 2.88 -2.21
C PHE A 108 8.79 4.23 -2.89
N VAL A 109 7.73 5.07 -2.83
CA VAL A 109 7.78 6.47 -3.23
C VAL A 109 7.27 7.28 -2.06
N GLY A 110 8.14 8.11 -1.49
CA GLY A 110 7.76 9.01 -0.40
C GLY A 110 7.21 10.33 -0.91
N GLU A 111 6.22 10.89 -0.22
CA GLU A 111 5.74 12.24 -0.51
C GLU A 111 5.53 13.02 0.78
N ALA A 112 5.89 14.29 0.76
CA ALA A 112 5.73 15.21 1.89
C ALA A 112 5.80 16.64 1.41
N ALA A 113 5.24 17.55 2.20
CA ALA A 113 5.35 18.99 1.95
C ALA A 113 6.74 19.55 2.32
N GLY A 114 7.50 18.84 3.17
CA GLY A 114 8.79 19.28 3.65
C GLY A 114 9.95 18.96 2.70
N GLN A 115 11.12 19.56 2.98
CA GLN A 115 12.29 19.44 2.12
C GLN A 115 12.92 18.04 2.05
N TRP A 116 12.64 17.17 3.02
CA TRP A 116 13.22 15.84 3.09
C TRP A 116 12.41 14.75 2.35
N GLY A 117 11.26 15.11 1.78
CA GLY A 117 10.50 14.24 0.88
C GLY A 117 10.11 12.89 1.49
N ALA A 118 9.71 12.85 2.74
CA ALA A 118 9.28 11.64 3.44
C ALA A 118 10.40 10.60 3.66
N LEU A 119 11.66 11.02 3.70
CA LEU A 119 12.79 10.10 3.90
C LEU A 119 12.58 9.16 5.10
N ARG A 120 12.19 9.67 6.25
CA ARG A 120 11.96 8.85 7.45
C ARG A 120 10.77 7.92 7.31
N ALA A 121 9.71 8.38 6.65
CA ALA A 121 8.53 7.57 6.42
C ALA A 121 8.82 6.37 5.52
N VAL A 122 9.72 6.52 4.56
CA VAL A 122 10.11 5.44 3.62
C VAL A 122 11.09 4.47 4.28
N GLU A 123 12.05 4.96 5.03
CA GLU A 123 13.07 4.12 5.69
C GLU A 123 12.47 3.08 6.64
N GLN A 124 11.42 3.44 7.37
CA GLN A 124 10.83 2.57 8.38
C GLN A 124 10.16 1.32 7.79
N PRO A 125 9.35 1.42 6.72
CA PRO A 125 8.78 0.22 6.09
C PRO A 125 9.82 -0.67 5.40
N GLU A 126 10.94 -0.10 4.96
CA GLU A 126 12.02 -0.85 4.31
C GLU A 126 12.82 -1.67 5.32
N GLY A 127 12.93 -1.17 6.54
CA GLY A 127 13.66 -1.81 7.64
C GLY A 127 12.92 -2.96 8.26
#